data_59274dd15993a1f2c05f2b869912b6c0
#
_entry.id   59274dd15993a1f2c05f2b869912b6c0
#
_cell.length_a   1.000
_cell.length_b   1.000
_cell.length_c   1.000
_cell.angle_alpha   90.00
_cell.angle_beta   90.00
_cell.angle_gamma   90.00
#
_symmetry.space_group_name_H-M   'P 1'
#
loop_
_entity.id
_entity.type
_entity.pdbx_description
1 polymer ?
#
loop_
_entity_poly.entity_id
_entity_poly.type
_entity_poly.pdbx_seq_one_letter_code
_entity_poly.pdbx_strand_id
1 'polypeptide(L)'
;MPNKVPNRPWEIISTDLITQLPESNGYNAICVIVDRLTKRAHFIPINNQFSSKDMAQLLYDRIYSLHGLPLQIISDRGVQYSAELFQEWCKLLGIESTMLTAYHPQTDGQTEWVNQILEQYLRCYVDYDLKNWSNLLPSAEFAYNNQAHEGTKESPFFLEYGRNPRAGPILVKKLLNKDLNDLTYKRQEALEQAKAALSLAAERMKWYYDQKV
;
A
#
# COMPACT_ATOMS: atom_id res chain seq x y z
N MET A 1 19.98 3.44 -7.05
CA MET A 1 19.69 2.21 -7.80
C MET A 1 18.20 2.04 -7.87
N PRO A 2 17.59 1.53 -8.95
CA PRO A 2 16.17 1.25 -8.98
C PRO A 2 15.83 0.23 -7.91
N ASN A 3 14.69 0.40 -7.24
CA ASN A 3 14.25 -0.53 -6.21
C ASN A 3 14.00 -1.92 -6.81
N LYS A 4 14.41 -2.95 -6.09
CA LYS A 4 14.17 -4.34 -6.46
C LYS A 4 12.67 -4.58 -6.60
N VAL A 5 12.24 -5.23 -7.67
CA VAL A 5 10.85 -5.68 -7.82
C VAL A 5 10.63 -6.87 -6.87
N PRO A 6 9.61 -6.83 -6.00
CA PRO A 6 9.34 -7.93 -5.08
C PRO A 6 8.97 -9.22 -5.82
N ASN A 7 9.32 -10.38 -5.25
CA ASN A 7 8.99 -11.68 -5.83
C ASN A 7 7.62 -12.21 -5.36
N ARG A 8 7.16 -11.78 -4.19
CA ARG A 8 5.90 -12.21 -3.58
C ARG A 8 5.18 -11.03 -2.92
N PRO A 9 3.86 -11.11 -2.74
CA PRO A 9 3.11 -10.10 -1.99
C PRO A 9 3.68 -9.90 -0.59
N TRP A 10 3.69 -8.65 -0.12
CA TRP A 10 4.12 -8.20 1.21
C TRP A 10 5.60 -8.43 1.53
N GLU A 11 6.41 -8.76 0.52
CA GLU A 11 7.86 -8.87 0.68
C GLU A 11 8.52 -7.51 0.88
N ILE A 12 8.08 -6.50 0.12
CA ILE A 12 8.54 -5.11 0.24
C ILE A 12 7.31 -4.21 0.37
N ILE A 13 7.26 -3.46 1.45
CA ILE A 13 6.20 -2.50 1.69
C ILE A 13 6.74 -1.06 1.65
N SER A 14 5.89 -0.12 1.26
CA SER A 14 6.12 1.30 1.45
C SER A 14 5.11 1.86 2.44
N THR A 15 5.52 2.82 3.26
CA THR A 15 4.65 3.46 4.24
C THR A 15 4.88 4.96 4.23
N ASP A 16 3.78 5.70 4.38
CA ASP A 16 3.75 7.15 4.41
C ASP A 16 2.67 7.67 5.36
N LEU A 17 2.76 8.92 5.77
CA LEU A 17 1.83 9.55 6.70
C LEU A 17 1.16 10.76 6.06
N ILE A 18 -0.16 10.70 5.89
CA ILE A 18 -0.97 11.89 5.56
C ILE A 18 -1.29 12.58 6.87
N THR A 19 -0.70 13.76 7.08
CA THR A 19 -0.82 14.53 8.31
C THR A 19 -1.65 15.79 8.12
N GLN A 20 -1.90 16.53 9.21
CA GLN A 20 -2.64 17.81 9.22
C GLN A 20 -4.11 17.68 8.75
N LEU A 21 -4.71 16.51 8.92
CA LEU A 21 -6.13 16.35 8.66
C LEU A 21 -6.96 16.94 9.81
N PRO A 22 -8.19 17.41 9.53
CA PRO A 22 -9.15 17.77 10.57
C PRO A 22 -9.37 16.60 11.54
N GLU A 23 -9.63 16.91 12.79
CA GLU A 23 -9.90 15.88 13.78
C GLU A 23 -11.18 15.09 13.44
N SER A 24 -11.09 13.75 13.45
CA SER A 24 -12.18 12.81 13.22
C SER A 24 -12.06 11.65 14.19
N ASN A 25 -12.95 11.55 15.17
CA ASN A 25 -12.96 10.49 16.20
C ASN A 25 -11.63 10.34 16.96
N GLY A 26 -10.94 11.44 17.26
CA GLY A 26 -9.64 11.44 17.95
C GLY A 26 -8.43 11.19 17.05
N TYR A 27 -8.65 11.11 15.73
CA TYR A 27 -7.59 10.95 14.73
C TYR A 27 -7.43 12.22 13.90
N ASN A 28 -6.21 12.55 13.49
CA ASN A 28 -5.89 13.71 12.63
C ASN A 28 -4.80 13.42 11.60
N ALA A 29 -4.49 12.13 11.40
CA ALA A 29 -3.55 11.67 10.39
C ALA A 29 -3.93 10.25 9.91
N ILE A 30 -3.39 9.83 8.77
CA ILE A 30 -3.58 8.48 8.22
C ILE A 30 -2.20 7.89 7.95
N CYS A 31 -1.96 6.68 8.47
CA CYS A 31 -0.85 5.85 8.04
C CYS A 31 -1.29 5.04 6.81
N VAL A 32 -0.60 5.23 5.71
CA VAL A 32 -0.80 4.50 4.44
C VAL A 32 0.31 3.48 4.30
N ILE A 33 -0.04 2.20 4.14
CA ILE A 33 0.92 1.12 3.94
C ILE A 33 0.56 0.41 2.64
N VAL A 34 1.52 0.26 1.73
CA VAL A 34 1.30 -0.29 0.39
C VAL A 34 2.26 -1.45 0.12
N ASP A 35 1.73 -2.59 -0.28
CA ASP A 35 2.52 -3.66 -0.87
C ASP A 35 3.04 -3.26 -2.26
N ARG A 36 4.32 -3.30 -2.44
CA ARG A 36 4.96 -2.81 -3.68
C ARG A 36 4.73 -3.71 -4.89
N LEU A 37 4.35 -4.98 -4.69
CA LEU A 37 4.04 -5.89 -5.79
C LEU A 37 2.57 -5.75 -6.23
N THR A 38 1.63 -6.07 -5.34
CA THR A 38 0.21 -6.11 -5.69
C THR A 38 -0.45 -4.74 -5.70
N LYS A 39 0.19 -3.73 -5.11
CA LYS A 39 -0.36 -2.40 -4.83
C LYS A 39 -1.47 -2.41 -3.79
N ARG A 40 -1.64 -3.51 -3.06
CA ARG A 40 -2.57 -3.55 -1.96
C ARG A 40 -2.20 -2.53 -0.89
N ALA A 41 -3.20 -1.78 -0.44
CA ALA A 41 -3.00 -0.73 0.55
C ALA A 41 -3.84 -0.97 1.80
N HIS A 42 -3.30 -0.50 2.94
CA HIS A 42 -4.02 -0.31 4.20
C HIS A 42 -4.06 1.18 4.55
N PHE A 43 -5.23 1.66 4.96
CA PHE A 43 -5.47 3.04 5.38
C PHE A 43 -5.85 3.06 6.86
N ILE A 44 -4.92 3.46 7.71
CA ILE A 44 -5.06 3.32 9.17
C ILE A 44 -5.12 4.70 9.81
N PRO A 45 -6.23 5.06 10.49
CA PRO A 45 -6.32 6.35 11.18
C PRO A 45 -5.38 6.36 12.38
N ILE A 46 -4.63 7.43 12.52
CA ILE A 46 -3.69 7.67 13.62
C ILE A 46 -3.83 9.11 14.12
N ASN A 47 -3.20 9.45 15.22
CA ASN A 47 -3.10 10.82 15.72
C ASN A 47 -1.68 11.37 15.58
N ASN A 48 -1.51 12.67 15.70
CA ASN A 48 -0.23 13.35 15.54
C ASN A 48 0.79 13.08 16.67
N GLN A 49 0.38 12.41 17.77
CA GLN A 49 1.26 11.95 18.83
C GLN A 49 1.79 10.53 18.60
N PHE A 50 1.58 10.00 17.39
CA PHE A 50 1.98 8.67 17.00
C PHE A 50 3.51 8.49 17.05
N SER A 51 3.96 7.64 17.96
CA SER A 51 5.37 7.41 18.23
C SER A 51 5.95 6.26 17.38
N SER A 52 7.27 6.09 17.45
CA SER A 52 7.96 4.93 16.84
C SER A 52 7.51 3.59 17.44
N LYS A 53 7.16 3.56 18.73
CA LYS A 53 6.59 2.39 19.39
C LYS A 53 5.21 2.06 18.83
N ASP A 54 4.37 3.08 18.63
CA ASP A 54 3.03 2.91 18.05
C ASP A 54 3.13 2.43 16.61
N MET A 55 4.13 2.91 15.85
CA MET A 55 4.40 2.43 14.49
C MET A 55 4.78 0.94 14.48
N ALA A 56 5.67 0.51 15.36
CA ALA A 56 6.05 -0.89 15.48
C ALA A 56 4.84 -1.77 15.85
N GLN A 57 4.00 -1.31 16.80
CA GLN A 57 2.77 -2.01 17.18
C GLN A 57 1.77 -2.07 16.03
N LEU A 58 1.57 -0.97 15.30
CA LEU A 58 0.68 -0.91 14.15
C LEU A 58 1.11 -1.90 13.06
N LEU A 59 2.41 -1.95 12.73
CA LEU A 59 2.95 -2.89 11.76
C LEU A 59 2.78 -4.34 12.24
N TYR A 60 2.97 -4.61 13.52
CA TYR A 60 2.71 -5.92 14.09
C TYR A 60 1.24 -6.33 13.95
N ASP A 61 0.30 -5.45 14.32
CA ASP A 61 -1.12 -5.75 14.33
C ASP A 61 -1.75 -5.81 12.94
N ARG A 62 -1.28 -4.96 12.01
CA ARG A 62 -1.94 -4.78 10.71
C ARG A 62 -1.20 -5.43 9.55
N ILE A 63 0.09 -5.65 9.65
CA ILE A 63 0.90 -6.26 8.58
C ILE A 63 1.33 -7.66 8.97
N TYR A 64 2.07 -7.80 10.08
CA TYR A 64 2.56 -9.12 10.48
C TYR A 64 1.42 -10.12 10.71
N SER A 65 0.37 -9.73 11.42
CA SER A 65 -0.76 -10.62 11.74
C SER A 65 -1.54 -11.09 10.50
N LEU A 66 -1.54 -10.30 9.41
CA LEU A 66 -2.31 -10.57 8.21
C LEU A 66 -1.47 -11.14 7.06
N HIS A 67 -0.22 -10.72 6.94
CA HIS A 67 0.61 -10.94 5.76
C HIS A 67 1.99 -11.56 6.07
N GLY A 68 2.38 -11.60 7.34
CA GLY A 68 3.72 -12.00 7.78
C GLY A 68 4.72 -10.84 7.77
N LEU A 69 5.97 -11.13 8.12
CA LEU A 69 7.04 -10.13 8.16
C LEU A 69 7.50 -9.75 6.75
N PRO A 70 7.57 -8.46 6.41
CA PRO A 70 8.23 -8.00 5.20
C PRO A 70 9.75 -8.20 5.31
N LEU A 71 10.42 -8.30 4.19
CA LEU A 71 11.89 -8.25 4.14
C LEU A 71 12.40 -6.81 4.16
N GLN A 72 11.61 -5.87 3.61
CA GLN A 72 12.00 -4.46 3.53
C GLN A 72 10.83 -3.53 3.77
N ILE A 73 11.07 -2.47 4.53
CA ILE A 73 10.16 -1.34 4.72
C ILE A 73 10.81 -0.10 4.14
N ILE A 74 10.10 0.56 3.22
CA ILE A 74 10.51 1.83 2.62
C ILE A 74 9.61 2.93 3.18
N SER A 75 10.21 3.96 3.77
CA SER A 75 9.49 5.09 4.37
C SER A 75 10.16 6.42 4.05
N ASP A 76 9.47 7.50 4.32
CA ASP A 76 10.06 8.82 4.40
C ASP A 76 11.03 8.93 5.61
N ARG A 77 11.57 10.14 5.83
CA ARG A 77 12.44 10.44 6.98
C ARG A 77 11.68 10.89 8.22
N GLY A 78 10.43 10.53 8.34
CA GLY A 78 9.62 10.85 9.52
C GLY A 78 10.28 10.35 10.81
N VAL A 79 10.09 11.11 11.89
CA VAL A 79 10.69 10.81 13.20
C VAL A 79 10.30 9.40 13.72
N GLN A 80 9.13 8.90 13.33
CA GLN A 80 8.62 7.58 13.69
C GLN A 80 9.49 6.46 13.14
N TYR A 81 10.03 6.64 11.92
CA TYR A 81 10.87 5.67 11.21
C TYR A 81 12.35 5.83 11.51
N SER A 82 12.82 7.06 11.74
CA SER A 82 14.22 7.37 12.02
C SER A 82 14.61 7.12 13.47
N ALA A 83 13.66 6.96 14.38
CA ALA A 83 13.92 6.71 15.78
C ALA A 83 14.66 5.39 16.00
N GLU A 84 15.65 5.40 16.91
CA GLU A 84 16.48 4.24 17.24
C GLU A 84 15.66 3.00 17.60
N LEU A 85 14.59 3.17 18.40
CA LEU A 85 13.70 2.08 18.79
C LEU A 85 13.08 1.37 17.57
N PHE A 86 12.64 2.10 16.54
CA PHE A 86 12.08 1.50 15.33
C PHE A 86 13.14 0.78 14.51
N GLN A 87 14.33 1.36 14.41
CA GLN A 87 15.46 0.76 13.68
C GLN A 87 15.95 -0.52 14.36
N GLU A 88 16.04 -0.54 15.69
CA GLU A 88 16.37 -1.74 16.47
C GLU A 88 15.29 -2.82 16.31
N TRP A 89 14.01 -2.43 16.35
CA TRP A 89 12.89 -3.35 16.12
C TRP A 89 12.97 -4.01 14.73
N CYS A 90 13.20 -3.24 13.68
CA CYS A 90 13.43 -3.77 12.33
C CYS A 90 14.61 -4.74 12.30
N LYS A 91 15.75 -4.35 12.91
CA LYS A 91 16.95 -5.17 12.96
C LYS A 91 16.74 -6.50 13.67
N LEU A 92 16.05 -6.50 14.82
CA LEU A 92 15.72 -7.72 15.57
C LEU A 92 14.86 -8.69 14.77
N LEU A 93 13.97 -8.18 13.91
CA LEU A 93 13.11 -8.98 13.05
C LEU A 93 13.73 -9.31 11.68
N GLY A 94 14.94 -8.88 11.41
CA GLY A 94 15.60 -9.08 10.12
C GLY A 94 14.98 -8.29 8.98
N ILE A 95 14.34 -7.15 9.28
CA ILE A 95 13.68 -6.26 8.31
C ILE A 95 14.67 -5.17 7.89
N GLU A 96 14.89 -5.00 6.59
CA GLU A 96 15.65 -3.88 6.05
C GLU A 96 14.80 -2.61 6.07
N SER A 97 15.17 -1.62 6.89
CA SER A 97 14.53 -0.30 6.91
C SER A 97 15.27 0.65 5.97
N THR A 98 14.60 1.11 4.93
CA THR A 98 15.15 2.02 3.92
C THR A 98 14.42 3.35 3.96
N MET A 99 15.10 4.40 4.40
CA MET A 99 14.57 5.76 4.38
C MET A 99 14.85 6.44 3.03
N LEU A 100 13.81 6.99 2.43
CA LEU A 100 13.90 7.74 1.18
C LEU A 100 14.72 9.01 1.38
N THR A 101 15.60 9.28 0.43
CA THR A 101 16.31 10.58 0.36
C THR A 101 15.55 11.50 -0.58
N ALA A 102 15.61 12.81 -0.33
CA ALA A 102 14.94 13.85 -1.13
C ALA A 102 15.30 13.82 -2.64
N TYR A 103 16.29 13.04 -3.03
CA TYR A 103 16.76 12.90 -4.41
C TYR A 103 16.29 11.63 -5.13
N HIS A 104 15.35 10.86 -4.56
CA HIS A 104 14.79 9.65 -5.21
C HIS A 104 13.25 9.73 -5.34
N PRO A 105 12.72 10.67 -6.14
CA PRO A 105 11.27 10.83 -6.33
C PRO A 105 10.60 9.59 -6.94
N GLN A 106 11.36 8.70 -7.54
CA GLN A 106 10.83 7.47 -8.17
C GLN A 106 10.36 6.41 -7.17
N THR A 107 10.88 6.44 -5.95
CA THR A 107 10.48 5.47 -4.91
C THR A 107 9.22 5.93 -4.19
N ASP A 108 9.02 7.24 -4.12
CA ASP A 108 7.91 7.90 -3.43
C ASP A 108 6.64 7.98 -4.30
N GLY A 109 6.80 8.12 -5.61
CA GLY A 109 5.69 8.34 -6.54
C GLY A 109 4.57 7.28 -6.49
N GLN A 110 4.82 6.09 -5.96
CA GLN A 110 3.77 5.07 -5.78
C GLN A 110 2.89 5.37 -4.57
N THR A 111 3.50 5.74 -3.44
CA THR A 111 2.76 6.08 -2.22
C THR A 111 2.07 7.43 -2.36
N GLU A 112 2.72 8.40 -3.00
CA GLU A 112 2.10 9.69 -3.35
C GLU A 112 0.84 9.51 -4.21
N TRP A 113 0.88 8.62 -5.20
CA TRP A 113 -0.28 8.34 -6.04
C TRP A 113 -1.43 7.70 -5.25
N VAL A 114 -1.12 6.77 -4.34
CA VAL A 114 -2.11 6.18 -3.42
C VAL A 114 -2.73 7.25 -2.53
N ASN A 115 -1.90 8.15 -1.99
CA ASN A 115 -2.35 9.25 -1.17
C ASN A 115 -3.28 10.20 -1.94
N GLN A 116 -2.95 10.54 -3.19
CA GLN A 116 -3.80 11.36 -4.05
C GLN A 116 -5.17 10.72 -4.31
N ILE A 117 -5.21 9.41 -4.59
CA ILE A 117 -6.48 8.69 -4.77
C ILE A 117 -7.29 8.69 -3.49
N LEU A 118 -6.65 8.42 -2.34
CA LEU A 118 -7.33 8.43 -1.05
C LEU A 118 -7.90 9.82 -0.75
N GLU A 119 -7.13 10.87 -0.94
CA GLU A 119 -7.60 12.25 -0.75
C GLU A 119 -8.78 12.59 -1.68
N GLN A 120 -8.72 12.19 -2.96
CA GLN A 120 -9.85 12.39 -3.88
C GLN A 120 -11.09 11.65 -3.41
N TYR A 121 -10.94 10.40 -2.96
CA TYR A 121 -12.07 9.63 -2.42
C TYR A 121 -12.67 10.34 -1.21
N LEU A 122 -11.84 10.72 -0.24
CA LEU A 122 -12.31 11.41 0.95
C LEU A 122 -13.02 12.73 0.61
N ARG A 123 -12.48 13.54 -0.30
CA ARG A 123 -13.12 14.78 -0.75
C ARG A 123 -14.52 14.59 -1.36
N CYS A 124 -14.78 13.43 -1.96
CA CYS A 124 -16.08 13.13 -2.56
C CYS A 124 -17.16 12.73 -1.52
N TYR A 125 -16.76 12.19 -0.37
CA TYR A 125 -17.67 11.53 0.57
C TYR A 125 -17.65 12.12 1.98
N VAL A 126 -16.67 12.97 2.30
CA VAL A 126 -16.57 13.61 3.61
C VAL A 126 -17.67 14.67 3.75
N ASP A 127 -18.29 14.74 4.92
CA ASP A 127 -19.29 15.75 5.26
C ASP A 127 -18.69 17.17 5.26
N TYR A 128 -19.56 18.17 5.20
CA TYR A 128 -19.16 19.58 5.19
C TYR A 128 -18.21 19.97 6.33
N ASP A 129 -18.40 19.36 7.52
CA ASP A 129 -17.58 19.60 8.71
C ASP A 129 -16.25 18.85 8.72
N LEU A 130 -15.97 18.02 7.73
CA LEU A 130 -14.76 17.19 7.57
C LEU A 130 -14.46 16.28 8.78
N LYS A 131 -15.46 15.95 9.61
CA LYS A 131 -15.27 15.21 10.89
C LYS A 131 -15.51 13.72 10.80
N ASN A 132 -15.90 13.19 9.65
CA ASN A 132 -16.28 11.78 9.47
C ASN A 132 -15.31 10.97 8.62
N TRP A 133 -14.17 11.55 8.22
CA TRP A 133 -13.24 10.89 7.29
C TRP A 133 -12.70 9.56 7.83
N SER A 134 -12.45 9.43 9.15
CA SER A 134 -11.93 8.20 9.72
C SER A 134 -12.91 7.02 9.57
N ASN A 135 -14.24 7.29 9.57
CA ASN A 135 -15.27 6.28 9.33
C ASN A 135 -15.34 5.83 7.87
N LEU A 136 -14.84 6.64 6.94
CA LEU A 136 -14.84 6.34 5.51
C LEU A 136 -13.64 5.50 5.08
N LEU A 137 -12.58 5.42 5.88
CA LEU A 137 -11.35 4.71 5.53
C LEU A 137 -11.56 3.24 5.18
N PRO A 138 -12.39 2.43 5.89
CA PRO A 138 -12.62 1.04 5.48
C PRO A 138 -13.25 0.92 4.09
N SER A 139 -14.15 1.84 3.75
CA SER A 139 -14.79 1.87 2.43
C SER A 139 -13.82 2.34 1.34
N ALA A 140 -12.98 3.33 1.65
CA ALA A 140 -11.93 3.82 0.76
C ALA A 140 -10.89 2.73 0.48
N GLU A 141 -10.42 2.05 1.52
CA GLU A 141 -9.48 0.92 1.42
C GLU A 141 -10.06 -0.21 0.55
N PHE A 142 -11.31 -0.58 0.79
CA PHE A 142 -11.99 -1.60 0.00
C PHE A 142 -12.12 -1.17 -1.47
N ALA A 143 -12.58 0.04 -1.74
CA ALA A 143 -12.76 0.56 -3.10
C ALA A 143 -11.43 0.60 -3.86
N TYR A 144 -10.36 1.13 -3.23
CA TYR A 144 -9.02 1.15 -3.79
C TYR A 144 -8.51 -0.26 -4.12
N ASN A 145 -8.59 -1.19 -3.17
CA ASN A 145 -8.06 -2.55 -3.34
C ASN A 145 -8.88 -3.40 -4.32
N ASN A 146 -10.12 -3.00 -4.62
CA ASN A 146 -11.02 -3.71 -5.55
C ASN A 146 -11.02 -3.14 -6.97
N GLN A 147 -10.32 -2.02 -7.21
CA GLN A 147 -10.21 -1.39 -8.52
C GLN A 147 -8.92 -1.81 -9.23
N ALA A 148 -8.97 -1.98 -10.55
CA ALA A 148 -7.78 -2.28 -11.36
C ALA A 148 -6.78 -1.12 -11.25
N HIS A 149 -5.55 -1.44 -10.88
CA HIS A 149 -4.46 -0.48 -10.79
C HIS A 149 -3.80 -0.30 -12.17
N GLU A 150 -3.48 0.94 -12.55
CA GLU A 150 -2.93 1.24 -13.87
C GLU A 150 -1.63 0.48 -14.16
N GLY A 151 -0.74 0.40 -13.19
CA GLY A 151 0.57 -0.24 -13.35
C GLY A 151 0.54 -1.77 -13.41
N THR A 152 -0.44 -2.42 -12.76
CA THR A 152 -0.54 -3.90 -12.72
C THR A 152 -1.64 -4.44 -13.61
N LYS A 153 -2.55 -3.57 -14.10
CA LYS A 153 -3.75 -3.88 -14.91
C LYS A 153 -4.78 -4.75 -14.19
N GLU A 154 -4.50 -5.17 -12.97
CA GLU A 154 -5.38 -5.98 -12.13
C GLU A 154 -5.62 -5.28 -10.78
N SER A 155 -6.66 -5.71 -10.08
CA SER A 155 -6.93 -5.18 -8.74
C SER A 155 -5.97 -5.77 -7.72
N PRO A 156 -5.58 -5.01 -6.68
CA PRO A 156 -4.78 -5.52 -5.57
C PRO A 156 -5.36 -6.79 -4.95
N PHE A 157 -6.68 -6.86 -4.76
CA PHE A 157 -7.33 -8.06 -4.24
C PHE A 157 -7.17 -9.27 -5.16
N PHE A 158 -7.29 -9.09 -6.47
CA PHE A 158 -7.12 -10.20 -7.39
C PHE A 158 -5.68 -10.73 -7.39
N LEU A 159 -4.69 -9.83 -7.38
CA LEU A 159 -3.28 -10.22 -7.32
C LEU A 159 -2.91 -10.97 -6.03
N GLU A 160 -3.55 -10.60 -4.91
CA GLU A 160 -3.27 -11.26 -3.62
C GLU A 160 -4.07 -12.56 -3.44
N TYR A 161 -5.39 -12.54 -3.72
CA TYR A 161 -6.30 -13.64 -3.38
C TYR A 161 -6.75 -14.47 -4.58
N GLY A 162 -6.43 -14.05 -5.81
CA GLY A 162 -6.92 -14.67 -7.05
C GLY A 162 -8.39 -14.40 -7.37
N ARG A 163 -9.01 -13.49 -6.62
CA ARG A 163 -10.41 -13.09 -6.82
C ARG A 163 -10.68 -11.71 -6.24
N ASN A 164 -11.64 -11.00 -6.79
CA ASN A 164 -12.16 -9.79 -6.18
C ASN A 164 -13.24 -10.13 -5.13
N PRO A 165 -13.19 -9.48 -3.93
CA PRO A 165 -14.26 -9.59 -2.96
C PRO A 165 -15.56 -9.00 -3.49
N ARG A 166 -16.68 -9.48 -2.95
CA ARG A 166 -18.02 -8.98 -3.31
C ARG A 166 -18.23 -7.57 -2.78
N ALA A 167 -18.53 -6.62 -3.65
CA ALA A 167 -18.70 -5.19 -3.35
C ALA A 167 -20.14 -4.77 -3.00
N GLY A 168 -21.07 -5.70 -2.83
CA GLY A 168 -22.49 -5.38 -2.53
C GLY A 168 -23.43 -6.50 -2.92
N PRO A 169 -24.77 -6.29 -2.91
CA PRO A 169 -25.73 -7.29 -3.34
C PRO A 169 -25.54 -7.52 -4.84
N ILE A 170 -24.80 -8.57 -5.18
CA ILE A 170 -24.65 -9.03 -6.55
C ILE A 170 -25.89 -9.85 -6.89
N LEU A 171 -26.61 -9.47 -7.95
CA LEU A 171 -27.43 -10.42 -8.71
C LEU A 171 -26.48 -11.56 -9.12
N VAL A 172 -26.65 -12.72 -8.49
CA VAL A 172 -25.82 -13.91 -8.70
C VAL A 172 -25.96 -14.33 -10.17
N LYS A 173 -25.10 -13.85 -11.06
CA LYS A 173 -24.81 -14.58 -12.27
C LYS A 173 -24.15 -15.87 -11.80
N LYS A 174 -24.87 -16.99 -11.96
CA LYS A 174 -24.41 -18.35 -11.72
C LYS A 174 -22.96 -18.49 -12.19
N LEU A 175 -22.03 -18.46 -11.25
CA LEU A 175 -20.65 -18.87 -11.53
C LEU A 175 -20.74 -20.37 -11.84
N LEU A 176 -20.76 -20.68 -13.12
CA LEU A 176 -20.53 -22.04 -13.58
C LEU A 176 -19.16 -22.46 -13.04
N ASN A 177 -19.13 -23.63 -12.40
CA ASN A 177 -17.93 -24.32 -11.96
C ASN A 177 -16.89 -24.32 -13.07
N LYS A 178 -15.96 -23.37 -13.02
CA LYS A 178 -14.70 -23.44 -13.75
C LYS A 178 -13.63 -23.81 -12.74
N ASP A 179 -12.86 -24.80 -13.12
CA ASP A 179 -11.85 -25.47 -12.31
C ASP A 179 -11.04 -24.52 -11.42
N LEU A 180 -10.91 -24.87 -10.14
CA LEU A 180 -10.01 -24.23 -9.18
C LEU A 180 -8.57 -24.07 -9.73
N ASN A 181 -8.15 -25.01 -10.58
CA ASN A 181 -6.87 -24.97 -11.29
C ASN A 181 -6.76 -23.79 -12.27
N ASP A 182 -7.86 -23.43 -12.97
CA ASP A 182 -7.90 -22.29 -13.90
C ASP A 182 -7.74 -20.95 -13.15
N LEU A 183 -8.33 -20.81 -11.95
CA LEU A 183 -8.17 -19.63 -11.12
C LEU A 183 -6.75 -19.48 -10.57
N THR A 184 -6.13 -20.58 -10.16
CA THR A 184 -4.74 -20.58 -9.67
C THR A 184 -3.76 -20.21 -10.79
N TYR A 185 -3.97 -20.77 -11.97
CA TYR A 185 -3.16 -20.46 -13.15
C TYR A 185 -3.31 -18.97 -13.56
N LYS A 186 -4.53 -18.46 -13.64
CA LYS A 186 -4.78 -17.05 -13.97
C LYS A 186 -4.18 -16.08 -12.97
N ARG A 187 -4.22 -16.42 -11.66
CA ARG A 187 -3.55 -15.61 -10.63
C ARG A 187 -2.04 -15.58 -10.84
N GLN A 188 -1.43 -16.75 -11.12
CA GLN A 188 0.00 -16.83 -11.38
C GLN A 188 0.40 -16.02 -12.60
N GLU A 189 -0.37 -16.13 -13.68
CA GLU A 189 -0.16 -15.36 -14.92
C GLU A 189 -0.29 -13.85 -14.67
N ALA A 190 -1.32 -13.40 -13.95
CA ALA A 190 -1.51 -12.01 -13.60
C ALA A 190 -0.37 -11.46 -12.72
N LEU A 191 0.16 -12.26 -11.78
CA LEU A 191 1.32 -11.88 -10.98
C LEU A 191 2.59 -11.72 -11.83
N GLU A 192 2.83 -12.63 -12.76
CA GLU A 192 3.98 -12.53 -13.67
C GLU A 192 3.86 -11.31 -14.62
N GLN A 193 2.66 -11.04 -15.14
CA GLN A 193 2.40 -9.85 -15.94
C GLN A 193 2.61 -8.56 -15.12
N ALA A 194 2.16 -8.53 -13.86
CA ALA A 194 2.38 -7.40 -12.97
C ALA A 194 3.87 -7.16 -12.68
N LYS A 195 4.63 -8.23 -12.43
CA LYS A 195 6.09 -8.13 -12.26
C LYS A 195 6.78 -7.56 -13.50
N ALA A 196 6.41 -8.07 -14.68
CA ALA A 196 6.95 -7.58 -15.95
C ALA A 196 6.63 -6.10 -16.18
N ALA A 197 5.39 -5.68 -15.92
CA ALA A 197 4.96 -4.29 -16.05
C ALA A 197 5.72 -3.36 -15.08
N LEU A 198 5.91 -3.79 -13.83
CA LEU A 198 6.67 -3.04 -12.83
C LEU A 198 8.16 -2.92 -13.18
N SER A 199 8.77 -3.99 -13.71
CA SER A 199 10.16 -3.96 -14.18
C SER A 199 10.32 -2.99 -15.35
N LEU A 200 9.42 -3.02 -16.33
CA LEU A 200 9.43 -2.10 -17.46
C LEU A 200 9.22 -0.63 -17.02
N ALA A 201 8.33 -0.40 -16.04
CA ALA A 201 8.12 0.93 -15.49
C ALA A 201 9.38 1.44 -14.77
N ALA A 202 10.05 0.57 -14.00
CA ALA A 202 11.30 0.92 -13.32
C ALA A 202 12.44 1.26 -14.32
N GLU A 203 12.55 0.49 -15.42
CA GLU A 203 13.52 0.77 -16.49
C GLU A 203 13.24 2.10 -17.20
N ARG A 204 11.97 2.38 -17.53
CA ARG A 204 11.57 3.67 -18.13
C ARG A 204 11.87 4.84 -17.21
N MET A 205 11.56 4.73 -15.92
CA MET A 205 11.88 5.76 -14.93
C MET A 205 13.38 6.01 -14.86
N LYS A 206 14.19 4.93 -14.81
CA LYS A 206 15.64 5.03 -14.83
C LYS A 206 16.14 5.76 -16.08
N TRP A 207 15.63 5.39 -17.25
CA TRP A 207 16.00 6.02 -18.51
C TRP A 207 15.69 7.52 -18.53
N TYR A 208 14.50 7.94 -18.04
CA TYR A 208 14.16 9.37 -17.93
C TYR A 208 15.03 10.12 -16.92
N TYR A 209 15.43 9.46 -15.85
CA TYR A 209 16.34 10.06 -14.86
C TYR A 209 17.74 10.27 -15.44
N ASP A 210 18.29 9.26 -16.09
CA ASP A 210 19.63 9.29 -16.68
C ASP A 210 19.76 10.32 -17.83
N GLN A 211 18.63 10.72 -18.46
CA GLN A 211 18.61 11.79 -19.47
C GLN A 211 18.59 13.21 -18.90
N LYS A 212 18.26 13.38 -17.60
CA LYS A 212 18.15 14.68 -16.94
C LYS A 212 19.40 15.02 -16.09
N VAL A 213 20.39 14.15 -16.05
CA VAL A 213 21.70 14.35 -15.44
C VAL A 213 22.71 14.63 -16.53
#